data_00a77e05b278f9a49b7375ace31dc35f
#
_entry.id   00a77e05b278f9a49b7375ace31dc35f
#
_cell.length_a   1.000
_cell.length_b   1.000
_cell.length_c   1.000
_cell.angle_alpha   90.00
_cell.angle_beta   90.00
_cell.angle_gamma   90.00
#
_symmetry.space_group_name_H-M   'P 1'
#
loop_
_entity.id
_entity.type
_entity.pdbx_description
1 polymer ?
#
loop_
_entity_poly.entity_id
_entity_poly.type
_entity_poly.pdbx_seq_one_letter_code
_entity_poly.pdbx_strand_id
1 'polypeptide(L)'
;KKTSNMRFAKDSYRRFIQMYASVVLNIKSYYFEELIENYKLTKGVFLDTDLDENDWDGLIQDFKNVVREKTKKDFPQDVKQQLIGAICAVFLSWESHRSKIYRKLNQIPSKWGTAVNVQSMVFGNMGDNCATGVVFTRNPSDGSKEIFGEYLINAQGEDVVAGTRTPQHITKKSRIKSKEKLLSMEESMTSVYSQLKKILLKLEKHYKDMQDVEFTVENKKLWMLQTRSGKRTAKAAIKIAVDMVKEKLISNREGVLRIDPNTLDTLLHPTLDDKVEKKVIAKGLPASPGAASGKVVFTADEAERLSNQK
;
A
#
# COMPACT_ATOMS: atom_id res chain seq x y z
N LYS A 1 -5.81 25.63 11.11
CA LYS A 1 -5.45 26.49 12.25
C LYS A 1 -4.19 26.03 13.00
N LYS A 2 -3.73 24.79 12.86
CA LYS A 2 -2.54 24.26 13.56
C LYS A 2 -1.28 24.19 12.70
N THR A 3 -1.37 24.49 11.42
CA THR A 3 -0.24 24.54 10.49
C THR A 3 -0.19 25.89 9.76
N SER A 4 1.00 26.39 9.51
CA SER A 4 1.24 27.53 8.62
C SER A 4 1.30 27.12 7.14
N ASN A 5 1.35 25.81 6.84
CA ASN A 5 1.35 25.29 5.48
C ASN A 5 -0.10 25.13 4.97
N MET A 6 -0.61 26.19 4.34
CA MET A 6 -1.98 26.21 3.85
C MET A 6 -2.22 25.23 2.71
N ARG A 7 -1.24 25.09 1.81
CA ARG A 7 -1.31 24.10 0.73
C ARG A 7 -1.53 22.68 1.30
N PHE A 8 -0.71 22.29 2.27
CA PHE A 8 -0.85 20.98 2.94
C PHE A 8 -2.22 20.81 3.63
N ALA A 9 -2.71 21.88 4.30
CA ALA A 9 -4.01 21.80 4.99
C ALA A 9 -5.15 21.58 4.00
N LYS A 10 -5.11 22.25 2.84
CA LYS A 10 -6.14 22.13 1.81
C LYS A 10 -6.06 20.80 1.07
N ASP A 11 -4.85 20.35 0.69
CA ASP A 11 -4.65 19.00 0.13
C ASP A 11 -5.16 17.90 1.08
N SER A 12 -4.83 18.00 2.37
CA SER A 12 -5.33 17.04 3.37
C SER A 12 -6.85 17.05 3.47
N TYR A 13 -7.48 18.22 3.38
CA TYR A 13 -8.94 18.32 3.44
C TYR A 13 -9.61 17.77 2.17
N ARG A 14 -9.08 18.04 0.98
CA ARG A 14 -9.63 17.43 -0.26
C ARG A 14 -9.48 15.91 -0.23
N ARG A 15 -8.32 15.37 0.23
CA ARG A 15 -8.11 13.92 0.40
C ARG A 15 -9.13 13.33 1.36
N PHE A 16 -9.41 14.01 2.45
CA PHE A 16 -10.44 13.60 3.39
C PHE A 16 -11.83 13.55 2.74
N ILE A 17 -12.20 14.57 1.96
CA ILE A 17 -13.49 14.59 1.24
C ILE A 17 -13.58 13.42 0.28
N GLN A 18 -12.56 13.18 -0.53
CA GLN A 18 -12.51 12.09 -1.51
C GLN A 18 -12.62 10.73 -0.82
N MET A 19 -11.82 10.49 0.22
CA MET A 19 -11.84 9.22 0.95
C MET A 19 -13.17 8.99 1.65
N TYR A 20 -13.69 9.98 2.34
CA TYR A 20 -15.00 9.90 3.01
C TYR A 20 -16.13 9.66 2.00
N ALA A 21 -16.13 10.38 0.89
CA ALA A 21 -17.11 10.21 -0.17
C ALA A 21 -17.06 8.78 -0.76
N SER A 22 -15.86 8.25 -0.99
CA SER A 22 -15.70 6.91 -1.57
C SER A 22 -16.06 5.79 -0.59
N VAL A 23 -15.62 5.90 0.66
CA VAL A 23 -15.75 4.84 1.66
C VAL A 23 -17.08 4.89 2.39
N VAL A 24 -17.54 6.09 2.78
CA VAL A 24 -18.74 6.26 3.60
C VAL A 24 -19.98 6.52 2.75
N LEU A 25 -19.85 7.34 1.70
CA LEU A 25 -20.99 7.74 0.87
C LEU A 25 -21.12 6.87 -0.41
N ASN A 26 -20.18 5.94 -0.61
CA ASN A 26 -20.14 5.02 -1.75
C ASN A 26 -20.16 5.72 -3.12
N ILE A 27 -19.49 6.88 -3.21
CA ILE A 27 -19.29 7.62 -4.45
C ILE A 27 -18.02 7.11 -5.10
N LYS A 28 -18.07 6.78 -6.39
CA LYS A 28 -16.91 6.25 -7.10
C LYS A 28 -15.76 7.28 -7.20
N SER A 29 -14.54 6.88 -6.89
CA SER A 29 -13.35 7.76 -6.83
C SER A 29 -13.07 8.48 -8.14
N TYR A 30 -13.38 7.88 -9.29
CA TYR A 30 -13.06 8.45 -10.60
C TYR A 30 -13.65 9.85 -10.81
N TYR A 31 -14.80 10.19 -10.18
CA TYR A 31 -15.37 11.54 -10.29
C TYR A 31 -14.44 12.62 -9.71
N PHE A 32 -13.70 12.26 -8.67
CA PHE A 32 -12.75 13.16 -8.01
C PHE A 32 -11.41 13.19 -8.75
N GLU A 33 -10.97 12.05 -9.24
CA GLU A 33 -9.73 11.90 -10.01
C GLU A 33 -9.79 12.68 -11.33
N GLU A 34 -10.92 12.63 -12.02
CA GLU A 34 -11.15 13.40 -13.26
C GLU A 34 -11.06 14.90 -13.01
N LEU A 35 -11.59 15.41 -11.92
CA LEU A 35 -11.48 16.82 -11.55
C LEU A 35 -10.02 17.21 -11.31
N ILE A 36 -9.23 16.41 -10.57
CA ILE A 36 -7.81 16.69 -10.35
C ILE A 36 -7.05 16.71 -11.67
N GLU A 37 -7.30 15.75 -12.55
CA GLU A 37 -6.64 15.69 -13.86
C GLU A 37 -6.97 16.93 -14.72
N ASN A 38 -8.24 17.38 -14.72
CA ASN A 38 -8.66 18.57 -15.43
C ASN A 38 -7.95 19.83 -14.91
N TYR A 39 -7.78 19.98 -13.58
CA TYR A 39 -7.00 21.09 -13.00
C TYR A 39 -5.53 21.02 -13.42
N LYS A 40 -4.93 19.85 -13.39
CA LYS A 40 -3.54 19.65 -13.83
C LYS A 40 -3.36 20.00 -15.32
N LEU A 41 -4.27 19.52 -16.16
CA LEU A 41 -4.26 19.81 -17.61
C LEU A 41 -4.40 21.31 -17.90
N THR A 42 -5.34 21.98 -17.22
CA THR A 42 -5.57 23.42 -17.38
C THR A 42 -4.34 24.23 -16.98
N LYS A 43 -3.62 23.79 -15.95
CA LYS A 43 -2.42 24.45 -15.43
C LYS A 43 -1.14 24.04 -16.16
N GLY A 44 -1.17 22.97 -16.95
CA GLY A 44 0.01 22.42 -17.64
C GLY A 44 1.01 21.74 -16.71
N VAL A 45 0.54 21.14 -15.60
CA VAL A 45 1.38 20.43 -14.63
C VAL A 45 1.04 18.93 -14.61
N PHE A 46 1.95 18.12 -14.06
CA PHE A 46 1.81 16.66 -14.08
C PHE A 46 1.57 16.05 -12.69
N LEU A 47 2.07 16.66 -11.64
CA LEU A 47 2.00 16.13 -10.29
C LEU A 47 1.01 16.92 -9.43
N ASP A 48 0.32 16.23 -8.54
CA ASP A 48 -0.54 16.85 -7.52
C ASP A 48 0.25 17.84 -6.64
N THR A 49 1.56 17.59 -6.47
CA THR A 49 2.45 18.48 -5.72
C THR A 49 2.67 19.84 -6.38
N ASP A 50 2.39 19.95 -7.67
CA ASP A 50 2.55 21.19 -8.45
C ASP A 50 1.31 22.09 -8.37
N LEU A 51 0.19 21.58 -7.83
CA LEU A 51 -1.01 22.36 -7.57
C LEU A 51 -0.81 23.23 -6.32
N ASP A 52 -1.21 24.49 -6.44
CA ASP A 52 -1.06 25.46 -5.37
C ASP A 52 -2.29 25.54 -4.44
N GLU A 53 -2.26 26.50 -3.54
CA GLU A 53 -3.30 26.70 -2.55
C GLU A 53 -4.66 27.06 -3.16
N ASN A 54 -4.66 27.87 -4.24
CA ASN A 54 -5.90 28.32 -4.90
C ASN A 54 -6.53 27.19 -5.72
N ASP A 55 -5.70 26.35 -6.36
CA ASP A 55 -6.16 25.16 -7.07
C ASP A 55 -6.90 24.22 -6.12
N TRP A 56 -6.33 24.01 -4.92
CA TRP A 56 -6.97 23.16 -3.90
C TRP A 56 -8.27 23.76 -3.36
N ASP A 57 -8.40 25.07 -3.26
CA ASP A 57 -9.66 25.70 -2.87
C ASP A 57 -10.76 25.43 -3.90
N GLY A 58 -10.45 25.61 -5.19
CA GLY A 58 -11.38 25.29 -6.27
C GLY A 58 -11.79 23.83 -6.24
N LEU A 59 -10.81 22.90 -6.19
CA LEU A 59 -11.06 21.48 -6.14
C LEU A 59 -11.89 21.04 -4.93
N ILE A 60 -11.69 21.64 -3.75
CA ILE A 60 -12.49 21.37 -2.55
C ILE A 60 -13.96 21.72 -2.78
N GLN A 61 -14.25 22.84 -3.46
CA GLN A 61 -15.63 23.21 -3.78
C GLN A 61 -16.25 22.24 -4.79
N ASP A 62 -15.50 21.89 -5.83
CA ASP A 62 -15.95 20.94 -6.84
C ASP A 62 -16.20 19.56 -6.24
N PHE A 63 -15.36 19.09 -5.35
CA PHE A 63 -15.55 17.83 -4.61
C PHE A 63 -16.83 17.84 -3.77
N LYS A 64 -17.11 18.96 -3.08
CA LYS A 64 -18.35 19.13 -2.33
C LYS A 64 -19.58 19.17 -3.25
N ASN A 65 -19.46 19.78 -4.43
CA ASN A 65 -20.52 19.80 -5.43
C ASN A 65 -20.82 18.39 -5.95
N VAL A 66 -19.80 17.56 -6.22
CA VAL A 66 -19.96 16.14 -6.57
C VAL A 66 -20.72 15.41 -5.45
N VAL A 67 -20.32 15.60 -4.19
CA VAL A 67 -21.03 14.96 -3.06
C VAL A 67 -22.50 15.39 -3.04
N ARG A 68 -22.78 16.67 -3.15
CA ARG A 68 -24.16 17.20 -3.17
C ARG A 68 -24.97 16.65 -4.34
N GLU A 69 -24.36 16.58 -5.52
CA GLU A 69 -25.02 16.04 -6.73
C GLU A 69 -25.40 14.57 -6.56
N LYS A 70 -24.47 13.74 -6.05
CA LYS A 70 -24.67 12.29 -5.93
C LYS A 70 -25.53 11.90 -4.74
N THR A 71 -25.47 12.63 -3.63
CA THR A 71 -26.19 12.27 -2.39
C THR A 71 -27.41 13.12 -2.12
N LYS A 72 -27.60 14.24 -2.84
CA LYS A 72 -28.59 15.29 -2.56
C LYS A 72 -28.45 15.91 -1.16
N LYS A 73 -27.27 15.78 -0.55
CA LYS A 73 -26.93 16.32 0.76
C LYS A 73 -25.55 16.97 0.71
N ASP A 74 -25.32 17.96 1.55
CA ASP A 74 -24.02 18.57 1.69
C ASP A 74 -23.02 17.62 2.36
N PHE A 75 -21.75 17.81 2.04
CA PHE A 75 -20.68 17.09 2.75
C PHE A 75 -20.73 17.44 4.25
N PRO A 76 -20.80 16.44 5.15
CA PRO A 76 -20.98 16.68 6.57
C PRO A 76 -19.76 17.46 7.15
N GLN A 77 -20.04 18.50 7.92
CA GLN A 77 -19.01 19.33 8.56
C GLN A 77 -18.83 18.99 10.07
N ASP A 78 -19.79 18.29 10.66
CA ASP A 78 -19.69 17.87 12.05
C ASP A 78 -18.72 16.69 12.19
N VAL A 79 -17.70 16.86 13.04
CA VAL A 79 -16.62 15.89 13.25
C VAL A 79 -17.13 14.57 13.83
N LYS A 80 -18.14 14.63 14.72
CA LYS A 80 -18.72 13.41 15.30
C LYS A 80 -19.49 12.63 14.25
N GLN A 81 -20.27 13.33 13.42
CA GLN A 81 -20.98 12.70 12.31
C GLN A 81 -20.00 12.04 11.32
N GLN A 82 -18.91 12.71 10.98
CA GLN A 82 -17.86 12.15 10.14
C GLN A 82 -17.25 10.89 10.78
N LEU A 83 -16.89 10.94 12.05
CA LEU A 83 -16.30 9.80 12.77
C LEU A 83 -17.26 8.61 12.84
N ILE A 84 -18.51 8.83 13.25
CA ILE A 84 -19.51 7.76 13.34
C ILE A 84 -19.79 7.17 11.96
N GLY A 85 -19.90 8.02 10.92
CA GLY A 85 -20.05 7.55 9.53
C GLY A 85 -18.90 6.62 9.10
N ALA A 86 -17.66 7.01 9.39
CA ALA A 86 -16.48 6.19 9.06
C ALA A 86 -16.46 4.86 9.85
N ILE A 87 -16.79 4.88 11.15
CA ILE A 87 -16.89 3.68 11.98
C ILE A 87 -17.95 2.72 11.43
N CYS A 88 -19.15 3.24 11.11
CA CYS A 88 -20.22 2.43 10.52
C CYS A 88 -19.80 1.83 9.18
N ALA A 89 -19.12 2.59 8.32
CA ALA A 89 -18.64 2.10 7.03
C ALA A 89 -17.66 0.93 7.20
N VAL A 90 -16.76 0.98 8.19
CA VAL A 90 -15.84 -0.14 8.49
C VAL A 90 -16.61 -1.38 8.93
N PHE A 91 -17.60 -1.26 9.83
CA PHE A 91 -18.42 -2.40 10.23
C PHE A 91 -19.21 -2.97 9.05
N LEU A 92 -19.82 -2.13 8.22
CA LEU A 92 -20.58 -2.56 7.04
C LEU A 92 -19.68 -3.22 5.98
N SER A 93 -18.40 -2.85 5.90
CA SER A 93 -17.46 -3.46 4.96
C SER A 93 -17.26 -4.97 5.16
N TRP A 94 -17.53 -5.49 6.37
CA TRP A 94 -17.54 -6.93 6.66
C TRP A 94 -18.55 -7.69 5.78
N GLU A 95 -19.67 -7.08 5.47
CA GLU A 95 -20.74 -7.67 4.65
C GLU A 95 -20.59 -7.37 3.16
N SER A 96 -19.55 -6.66 2.74
CA SER A 96 -19.27 -6.41 1.32
C SER A 96 -19.03 -7.71 0.56
N HIS A 97 -19.40 -7.75 -0.72
CA HIS A 97 -19.18 -8.91 -1.60
C HIS A 97 -17.71 -9.37 -1.60
N ARG A 98 -16.80 -8.42 -1.78
CA ARG A 98 -15.34 -8.68 -1.74
C ARG A 98 -14.88 -9.30 -0.42
N SER A 99 -15.37 -8.82 0.71
CA SER A 99 -15.02 -9.37 2.03
C SER A 99 -15.57 -10.78 2.23
N LYS A 100 -16.76 -11.07 1.71
CA LYS A 100 -17.35 -12.43 1.76
C LYS A 100 -16.55 -13.43 0.94
N ILE A 101 -16.15 -13.06 -0.27
CA ILE A 101 -15.27 -13.90 -1.11
C ILE A 101 -13.93 -14.15 -0.41
N TYR A 102 -13.30 -13.09 0.10
CA TYR A 102 -12.02 -13.20 0.81
C TYR A 102 -12.10 -14.17 2.00
N ARG A 103 -13.16 -14.05 2.82
CA ARG A 103 -13.39 -14.97 3.94
C ARG A 103 -13.56 -16.41 3.48
N LYS A 104 -14.35 -16.65 2.43
CA LYS A 104 -14.54 -17.99 1.85
C LYS A 104 -13.22 -18.61 1.39
N LEU A 105 -12.41 -17.86 0.63
CA LEU A 105 -11.13 -18.31 0.12
C LEU A 105 -10.11 -18.60 1.24
N ASN A 106 -10.15 -17.84 2.32
CA ASN A 106 -9.22 -17.96 3.43
C ASN A 106 -9.80 -18.76 4.63
N GLN A 107 -10.94 -19.41 4.45
CA GLN A 107 -11.61 -20.24 5.49
C GLN A 107 -11.87 -19.47 6.81
N ILE A 108 -12.15 -18.18 6.72
CA ILE A 108 -12.46 -17.31 7.86
C ILE A 108 -13.95 -17.46 8.23
N PRO A 109 -14.28 -17.84 9.48
CA PRO A 109 -15.67 -18.03 9.88
C PRO A 109 -16.52 -16.76 9.75
N SER A 110 -17.68 -16.86 9.09
CA SER A 110 -18.59 -15.71 8.91
C SER A 110 -19.16 -15.17 10.21
N LYS A 111 -19.18 -15.98 11.27
CA LYS A 111 -19.63 -15.58 12.62
C LYS A 111 -18.66 -14.61 13.34
N TRP A 112 -17.44 -14.46 12.86
CA TRP A 112 -16.55 -13.44 13.35
C TRP A 112 -17.04 -12.08 12.90
N GLY A 113 -16.48 -11.03 13.43
CA GLY A 113 -16.76 -9.66 13.02
C GLY A 113 -15.46 -8.94 12.67
N THR A 114 -15.56 -7.63 12.53
CA THR A 114 -14.41 -6.75 12.39
C THR A 114 -14.34 -5.78 13.57
N ALA A 115 -13.18 -5.17 13.77
CA ALA A 115 -12.97 -4.15 14.78
C ALA A 115 -12.54 -2.84 14.11
N VAL A 116 -12.75 -1.73 14.82
CA VAL A 116 -12.35 -0.39 14.38
C VAL A 116 -11.37 0.20 15.39
N ASN A 117 -10.23 0.66 14.90
CA ASN A 117 -9.30 1.47 15.67
C ASN A 117 -9.33 2.91 15.17
N VAL A 118 -9.51 3.87 16.08
CA VAL A 118 -9.35 5.29 15.79
C VAL A 118 -7.95 5.72 16.17
N GLN A 119 -7.16 6.08 15.18
CA GLN A 119 -5.73 6.37 15.35
C GLN A 119 -5.41 7.79 14.86
N SER A 120 -4.52 8.48 15.55
CA SER A 120 -3.99 9.76 15.09
C SER A 120 -3.25 9.57 13.76
N MET A 121 -3.47 10.47 12.81
CA MET A 121 -2.74 10.48 11.55
C MET A 121 -1.32 11.01 11.73
N VAL A 122 -0.41 10.46 10.93
CA VAL A 122 0.94 10.95 10.70
C VAL A 122 1.05 11.32 9.23
N PHE A 123 1.69 12.45 8.93
CA PHE A 123 1.66 13.02 7.59
C PHE A 123 3.00 12.91 6.89
N GLY A 124 3.05 12.07 5.85
CA GLY A 124 4.21 11.92 4.97
C GLY A 124 4.28 12.96 3.85
N ASN A 125 3.28 13.85 3.75
CA ASN A 125 3.12 14.82 2.65
C ASN A 125 3.20 16.29 3.10
N MET A 126 3.94 16.58 4.16
CA MET A 126 4.12 17.95 4.64
C MET A 126 5.29 18.69 3.97
N GLY A 127 6.05 18.02 3.11
CA GLY A 127 7.23 18.55 2.41
C GLY A 127 8.35 17.51 2.29
N ASP A 128 9.51 17.93 1.80
CA ASP A 128 10.63 17.05 1.43
C ASP A 128 11.31 16.35 2.62
N ASN A 129 11.03 16.80 3.85
CA ASN A 129 11.46 16.15 5.07
C ASN A 129 10.51 15.04 5.56
N CYS A 130 9.48 14.76 4.76
CA CYS A 130 8.44 13.78 5.03
C CYS A 130 8.43 12.71 3.94
N ALA A 131 8.01 11.51 4.31
CA ALA A 131 7.93 10.38 3.38
C ALA A 131 6.96 9.32 3.91
N THR A 132 6.53 8.43 3.04
CA THR A 132 5.83 7.20 3.43
C THR A 132 6.37 6.03 2.65
N GLY A 133 6.27 4.81 3.19
CA GLY A 133 6.80 3.64 2.50
C GLY A 133 6.35 2.33 3.10
N VAL A 134 6.65 1.28 2.34
CA VAL A 134 6.42 -0.12 2.70
C VAL A 134 7.75 -0.85 2.60
N VAL A 135 8.05 -1.68 3.60
CA VAL A 135 9.33 -2.37 3.68
C VAL A 135 9.18 -3.78 4.25
N PHE A 136 9.86 -4.72 3.64
CA PHE A 136 9.98 -6.10 4.11
C PHE A 136 11.34 -6.32 4.78
N THR A 137 11.36 -7.11 5.85
CA THR A 137 12.61 -7.46 6.54
C THR A 137 13.50 -8.39 5.71
N ARG A 138 12.90 -9.14 4.77
CA ARG A 138 13.58 -9.98 3.77
C ARG A 138 12.91 -9.81 2.41
N ASN A 139 13.60 -10.15 1.34
CA ASN A 139 13.02 -10.08 0.01
C ASN A 139 11.87 -11.11 -0.16
N PRO A 140 10.63 -10.68 -0.42
CA PRO A 140 9.48 -11.56 -0.53
C PRO A 140 9.48 -12.45 -1.78
N SER A 141 10.30 -12.13 -2.79
CA SER A 141 10.36 -12.86 -4.05
C SER A 141 11.32 -14.06 -4.00
N ASP A 142 12.48 -13.89 -3.38
CA ASP A 142 13.54 -14.91 -3.34
C ASP A 142 13.94 -15.36 -1.93
N GLY A 143 13.44 -14.70 -0.88
CA GLY A 143 13.73 -15.01 0.52
C GLY A 143 15.11 -14.57 1.02
N SER A 144 15.87 -13.80 0.24
CA SER A 144 17.17 -13.30 0.67
C SER A 144 17.03 -12.37 1.88
N LYS A 145 18.02 -12.42 2.78
CA LYS A 145 18.09 -11.59 4.00
C LYS A 145 18.53 -10.16 3.67
N GLU A 146 17.74 -9.51 2.83
CA GLU A 146 17.96 -8.14 2.40
C GLU A 146 16.69 -7.34 2.66
N ILE A 147 16.84 -6.16 3.27
CA ILE A 147 15.72 -5.22 3.41
C ILE A 147 15.24 -4.85 2.01
N PHE A 148 13.98 -5.11 1.74
CA PHE A 148 13.34 -4.89 0.46
C PHE A 148 12.14 -3.97 0.63
N GLY A 149 12.01 -2.95 -0.20
CA GLY A 149 10.87 -2.04 -0.11
C GLY A 149 11.09 -0.74 -0.83
N GLU A 150 10.06 0.09 -0.76
CA GLU A 150 9.97 1.34 -1.50
C GLU A 150 9.40 2.45 -0.61
N TYR A 151 9.73 3.68 -0.93
CA TYR A 151 9.21 4.86 -0.26
C TYR A 151 9.00 6.00 -1.25
N LEU A 152 8.15 6.96 -0.88
CA LEU A 152 7.95 8.21 -1.61
C LEU A 152 8.17 9.40 -0.68
N ILE A 153 8.96 10.37 -1.13
CA ILE A 153 9.11 11.66 -0.46
C ILE A 153 7.86 12.50 -0.72
N ASN A 154 7.43 13.26 0.29
CA ASN A 154 6.27 14.15 0.23
C ASN A 154 5.03 13.43 -0.30
N ALA A 155 4.63 12.33 0.37
CA ALA A 155 3.55 11.44 -0.06
C ALA A 155 2.82 10.79 1.12
N GLN A 156 1.57 10.43 0.92
CA GLN A 156 0.78 9.59 1.82
C GLN A 156 0.76 8.13 1.32
N GLY A 157 0.27 7.19 2.16
CA GLY A 157 0.24 5.77 1.83
C GLY A 157 -0.50 5.45 0.54
N GLU A 158 -1.59 6.15 0.27
CA GLU A 158 -2.36 6.01 -0.97
C GLU A 158 -1.55 6.35 -2.22
N ASP A 159 -0.63 7.32 -2.15
CA ASP A 159 0.22 7.73 -3.28
C ASP A 159 1.23 6.61 -3.66
N VAL A 160 1.69 5.83 -2.67
CA VAL A 160 2.56 4.66 -2.91
C VAL A 160 1.81 3.55 -3.64
N VAL A 161 0.55 3.32 -3.27
CA VAL A 161 -0.27 2.24 -3.83
C VAL A 161 -0.85 2.61 -5.19
N ALA A 162 -1.18 3.90 -5.40
CA ALA A 162 -1.78 4.38 -6.65
C ALA A 162 -0.85 4.30 -7.86
N GLY A 163 0.47 4.23 -7.65
CA GLY A 163 1.45 4.13 -8.73
C GLY A 163 1.56 5.38 -9.61
N THR A 164 1.05 6.51 -9.16
CA THR A 164 1.09 7.80 -9.88
C THR A 164 2.49 8.41 -9.93
N ARG A 165 3.35 8.00 -9.01
CA ARG A 165 4.75 8.44 -8.89
C ARG A 165 5.65 7.22 -8.79
N THR A 166 6.87 7.28 -9.35
CA THR A 166 7.86 6.20 -9.23
C THR A 166 8.43 6.16 -7.81
N PRO A 167 8.20 5.08 -7.04
CA PRO A 167 8.76 4.96 -5.71
C PRO A 167 10.29 4.82 -5.75
N GLN A 168 10.95 5.23 -4.68
CA GLN A 168 12.38 5.10 -4.48
C GLN A 168 12.70 3.87 -3.63
N HIS A 169 13.86 3.26 -3.86
CA HIS A 169 14.30 2.10 -3.06
C HIS A 169 14.69 2.47 -1.63
N ILE A 170 14.43 1.56 -0.70
CA ILE A 170 14.85 1.72 0.71
C ILE A 170 16.38 1.65 0.83
N THR A 171 17.03 0.71 0.12
CA THR A 171 18.47 0.47 0.26
C THR A 171 19.28 0.93 -0.97
N LYS A 172 20.49 1.41 -0.74
CA LYS A 172 21.44 1.75 -1.80
C LYS A 172 21.73 0.55 -2.72
N LYS A 173 21.84 -0.65 -2.14
CA LYS A 173 22.08 -1.89 -2.90
C LYS A 173 20.98 -2.14 -3.92
N SER A 174 19.70 -2.03 -3.51
CA SER A 174 18.56 -2.22 -4.41
C SER A 174 18.54 -1.17 -5.53
N ARG A 175 18.80 0.09 -5.20
CA ARG A 175 18.89 1.19 -6.17
C ARG A 175 19.95 0.93 -7.25
N ILE A 176 21.16 0.52 -6.84
CA ILE A 176 22.25 0.23 -7.77
C ILE A 176 21.90 -0.94 -8.69
N LYS A 177 21.28 -2.00 -8.13
CA LYS A 177 20.86 -3.19 -8.88
C LYS A 177 19.81 -2.86 -9.94
N SER A 178 18.85 -1.98 -9.62
CA SER A 178 17.80 -1.53 -10.55
C SER A 178 18.23 -0.39 -11.48
N LYS A 179 19.42 0.16 -11.30
CA LYS A 179 19.96 1.32 -12.05
C LYS A 179 19.10 2.58 -11.93
N GLU A 180 18.37 2.72 -10.81
CA GLU A 180 17.54 3.90 -10.56
C GLU A 180 18.38 5.15 -10.25
N LYS A 181 17.93 6.29 -10.78
CA LYS A 181 18.63 7.58 -10.62
C LYS A 181 18.30 8.24 -9.28
N LEU A 182 17.08 8.07 -8.78
CA LEU A 182 16.64 8.67 -7.52
C LEU A 182 17.37 8.02 -6.33
N LEU A 183 17.76 8.82 -5.36
CA LEU A 183 18.49 8.34 -4.18
C LEU A 183 17.61 7.42 -3.34
N SER A 184 18.20 6.36 -2.80
CA SER A 184 17.54 5.50 -1.83
C SER A 184 17.33 6.21 -0.49
N MET A 185 16.43 5.67 0.35
CA MET A 185 16.24 6.18 1.72
C MET A 185 17.54 6.12 2.54
N GLU A 186 18.34 5.08 2.35
CA GLU A 186 19.65 4.93 2.99
C GLU A 186 20.59 6.11 2.69
N GLU A 187 20.48 6.69 1.49
CA GLU A 187 21.30 7.81 1.04
C GLU A 187 20.70 9.18 1.37
N SER A 188 19.38 9.35 1.24
CA SER A 188 18.67 10.63 1.40
C SER A 188 18.22 10.92 2.84
N MET A 189 17.89 9.88 3.62
CA MET A 189 17.39 9.97 4.99
C MET A 189 18.16 9.03 5.93
N THR A 190 19.47 9.10 5.92
CA THR A 190 20.39 8.15 6.61
C THR A 190 20.05 7.89 8.08
N SER A 191 19.73 8.94 8.85
CA SER A 191 19.37 8.80 10.27
C SER A 191 18.08 8.00 10.45
N VAL A 192 17.05 8.31 9.62
CA VAL A 192 15.75 7.63 9.64
C VAL A 192 15.90 6.18 9.20
N TYR A 193 16.66 5.93 8.14
CA TYR A 193 16.96 4.58 7.68
C TYR A 193 17.67 3.74 8.77
N SER A 194 18.63 4.33 9.48
CA SER A 194 19.32 3.63 10.59
C SER A 194 18.34 3.23 11.70
N GLN A 195 17.38 4.10 12.04
CA GLN A 195 16.32 3.77 13.02
C GLN A 195 15.40 2.68 12.47
N LEU A 196 14.94 2.81 11.22
CA LEU A 196 14.08 1.82 10.55
C LEU A 196 14.74 0.44 10.57
N LYS A 197 16.00 0.34 10.15
CA LYS A 197 16.75 -0.91 10.14
C LYS A 197 16.80 -1.58 11.52
N LYS A 198 17.04 -0.83 12.59
CA LYS A 198 17.02 -1.36 13.96
C LYS A 198 15.66 -1.92 14.35
N ILE A 199 14.60 -1.22 13.99
CA ILE A 199 13.23 -1.64 14.27
C ILE A 199 12.88 -2.91 13.49
N LEU A 200 13.21 -2.97 12.20
CA LEU A 200 12.97 -4.13 11.35
C LEU A 200 13.63 -5.40 11.92
N LEU A 201 14.88 -5.30 12.35
CA LEU A 201 15.58 -6.42 13.01
C LEU A 201 14.90 -6.85 14.31
N LYS A 202 14.42 -5.89 15.11
CA LYS A 202 13.68 -6.17 16.34
C LYS A 202 12.35 -6.86 16.05
N LEU A 203 11.61 -6.41 15.06
CA LEU A 203 10.32 -6.99 14.65
C LEU A 203 10.49 -8.43 14.14
N GLU A 204 11.44 -8.67 13.23
CA GLU A 204 11.73 -10.01 12.71
C GLU A 204 12.10 -10.99 13.84
N LYS A 205 12.95 -10.55 14.78
CA LYS A 205 13.33 -11.36 15.94
C LYS A 205 12.15 -11.61 16.87
N HIS A 206 11.29 -10.63 17.09
CA HIS A 206 10.14 -10.73 17.99
C HIS A 206 9.08 -11.70 17.44
N TYR A 207 8.69 -11.49 16.19
CA TYR A 207 7.68 -12.33 15.52
C TYR A 207 8.25 -13.63 14.98
N LYS A 208 9.59 -13.77 14.98
CA LYS A 208 10.31 -14.93 14.43
C LYS A 208 9.90 -15.23 12.99
N ASP A 209 9.51 -14.23 12.22
CA ASP A 209 9.07 -14.33 10.83
C ASP A 209 9.35 -13.04 10.06
N MET A 210 9.45 -13.17 8.73
CA MET A 210 9.57 -12.03 7.83
C MET A 210 8.37 -11.10 8.01
N GLN A 211 8.65 -9.82 8.21
CA GLN A 211 7.64 -8.79 8.42
C GLN A 211 7.49 -7.90 7.19
N ASP A 212 6.24 -7.55 6.90
CA ASP A 212 5.79 -6.49 6.00
C ASP A 212 5.39 -5.31 6.88
N VAL A 213 6.03 -4.16 6.67
CA VAL A 213 5.95 -3.03 7.59
C VAL A 213 5.61 -1.76 6.83
N GLU A 214 4.60 -1.06 7.30
CA GLU A 214 4.22 0.26 6.80
C GLU A 214 4.76 1.34 7.75
N PHE A 215 5.36 2.38 7.20
CA PHE A 215 5.94 3.47 7.98
C PHE A 215 5.71 4.82 7.32
N THR A 216 5.74 5.87 8.13
CA THR A 216 5.72 7.26 7.68
C THR A 216 6.84 8.04 8.38
N VAL A 217 7.43 8.96 7.66
CA VAL A 217 8.37 9.95 8.19
C VAL A 217 7.69 11.30 8.18
N GLU A 218 7.50 11.88 9.34
CA GLU A 218 6.95 13.22 9.50
C GLU A 218 8.03 14.13 10.09
N ASN A 219 8.44 15.15 9.35
CA ASN A 219 9.49 16.08 9.77
C ASN A 219 10.75 15.36 10.30
N LYS A 220 11.29 14.43 9.52
CA LYS A 220 12.46 13.59 9.86
C LYS A 220 12.26 12.63 11.03
N LYS A 221 11.07 12.53 11.60
CA LYS A 221 10.74 11.57 12.66
C LYS A 221 10.06 10.35 12.07
N LEU A 222 10.59 9.17 12.38
CA LEU A 222 10.04 7.88 11.94
C LEU A 222 8.85 7.47 12.80
N TRP A 223 7.78 7.02 12.14
CA TRP A 223 6.59 6.44 12.74
C TRP A 223 6.30 5.09 12.10
N MET A 224 6.15 4.07 12.94
CA MET A 224 5.71 2.75 12.49
C MET A 224 4.19 2.71 12.52
N LEU A 225 3.57 2.36 11.39
CA LEU A 225 2.11 2.36 11.27
C LEU A 225 1.53 0.97 11.46
N GLN A 226 2.11 -0.03 10.79
CA GLN A 226 1.63 -1.40 10.83
C GLN A 226 2.78 -2.38 10.60
N THR A 227 2.69 -3.56 11.21
CA THR A 227 3.50 -4.73 10.87
C THR A 227 2.61 -5.95 10.75
N ARG A 228 2.96 -6.83 9.82
CA ARG A 228 2.27 -8.11 9.59
C ARG A 228 3.24 -9.15 9.04
N SER A 229 2.90 -10.42 9.13
CA SER A 229 3.64 -11.47 8.42
C SER A 229 3.64 -11.18 6.92
N GLY A 230 4.81 -11.08 6.33
CA GLY A 230 4.98 -10.71 4.92
C GLY A 230 4.48 -11.80 3.99
N LYS A 231 3.63 -11.43 3.02
CA LYS A 231 3.30 -12.31 1.90
C LYS A 231 4.54 -12.57 1.08
N ARG A 232 4.70 -13.81 0.60
CA ARG A 232 5.92 -14.25 -0.08
C ARG A 232 5.63 -15.36 -1.08
N THR A 233 6.53 -15.56 -2.04
CA THR A 233 6.47 -16.69 -2.95
C THR A 233 6.74 -18.02 -2.22
N ALA A 234 6.31 -19.16 -2.77
CA ALA A 234 6.61 -20.48 -2.24
C ALA A 234 8.14 -20.70 -2.10
N LYS A 235 8.92 -20.29 -3.10
CA LYS A 235 10.39 -20.35 -3.07
C LYS A 235 10.97 -19.53 -1.91
N ALA A 236 10.48 -18.31 -1.72
CA ALA A 236 10.91 -17.45 -0.63
C ALA A 236 10.52 -18.02 0.73
N ALA A 237 9.33 -18.61 0.87
CA ALA A 237 8.86 -19.21 2.10
C ALA A 237 9.80 -20.32 2.58
N ILE A 238 10.19 -21.24 1.69
CA ILE A 238 11.14 -22.31 2.01
C ILE A 238 12.50 -21.73 2.42
N LYS A 239 13.04 -20.82 1.61
CA LYS A 239 14.35 -20.21 1.92
C LYS A 239 14.35 -19.49 3.25
N ILE A 240 13.33 -18.71 3.55
CA ILE A 240 13.19 -17.98 4.82
C ILE A 240 13.10 -18.98 5.99
N ALA A 241 12.30 -20.04 5.89
CA ALA A 241 12.19 -21.04 6.94
C ALA A 241 13.54 -21.71 7.22
N VAL A 242 14.26 -22.13 6.18
CA VAL A 242 15.59 -22.74 6.29
C VAL A 242 16.61 -21.76 6.91
N ASP A 243 16.63 -20.52 6.45
CA ASP A 243 17.56 -19.52 6.96
C ASP A 243 17.27 -19.17 8.43
N MET A 244 16.00 -19.06 8.83
CA MET A 244 15.59 -18.80 10.22
C MET A 244 15.94 -19.97 11.17
N VAL A 245 15.89 -21.21 10.69
CA VAL A 245 16.37 -22.38 11.44
C VAL A 245 17.88 -22.29 11.62
N LYS A 246 18.65 -22.02 10.57
CA LYS A 246 20.11 -21.82 10.62
C LYS A 246 20.52 -20.69 11.57
N GLU A 247 19.72 -19.61 11.59
CA GLU A 247 19.90 -18.48 12.48
C GLU A 247 19.45 -18.75 13.92
N LYS A 248 18.93 -19.94 14.21
CA LYS A 248 18.39 -20.34 15.52
C LYS A 248 17.23 -19.47 16.02
N LEU A 249 16.50 -18.85 15.12
CA LEU A 249 15.30 -18.07 15.43
C LEU A 249 14.08 -18.99 15.66
N ILE A 250 14.03 -20.11 14.95
CA ILE A 250 12.99 -21.14 15.04
C ILE A 250 13.61 -22.54 15.07
N SER A 251 12.85 -23.51 15.57
CA SER A 251 13.24 -24.92 15.56
C SER A 251 13.04 -25.56 14.18
N ASN A 252 13.68 -26.72 13.91
CA ASN A 252 13.47 -27.48 12.68
C ASN A 252 11.98 -27.82 12.47
N ARG A 253 11.30 -28.23 13.53
CA ARG A 253 9.87 -28.56 13.49
C ARG A 253 9.02 -27.34 13.10
N GLU A 254 9.28 -26.18 13.69
CA GLU A 254 8.59 -24.93 13.32
C GLU A 254 8.87 -24.54 11.87
N GLY A 255 10.11 -24.72 11.39
CA GLY A 255 10.49 -24.47 10.01
C GLY A 255 9.66 -25.30 9.02
N VAL A 256 9.48 -26.58 9.29
CA VAL A 256 8.65 -27.47 8.46
C VAL A 256 7.17 -27.08 8.53
N LEU A 257 6.63 -26.81 9.72
CA LEU A 257 5.22 -26.43 9.90
C LEU A 257 4.82 -25.10 9.26
N ARG A 258 5.78 -24.24 8.91
CA ARG A 258 5.53 -22.97 8.21
C ARG A 258 5.37 -23.09 6.71
N ILE A 259 5.72 -24.24 6.16
CA ILE A 259 5.57 -24.49 4.73
C ILE A 259 4.18 -25.08 4.49
N ASP A 260 3.33 -24.34 3.79
CA ASP A 260 2.03 -24.84 3.35
C ASP A 260 2.24 -25.91 2.27
N PRO A 261 1.82 -27.17 2.50
CA PRO A 261 1.97 -28.24 1.51
C PRO A 261 1.37 -27.89 0.14
N ASN A 262 0.26 -27.15 0.12
CA ASN A 262 -0.38 -26.74 -1.15
C ASN A 262 0.50 -25.79 -1.98
N THR A 263 1.40 -25.05 -1.34
CA THR A 263 2.32 -24.16 -2.06
C THR A 263 3.48 -24.91 -2.69
N LEU A 264 3.79 -26.16 -2.23
CA LEU A 264 4.87 -26.96 -2.82
C LEU A 264 4.53 -27.37 -4.25
N ASP A 265 3.27 -27.65 -4.56
CA ASP A 265 2.84 -28.01 -5.91
C ASP A 265 3.17 -26.89 -6.89
N THR A 266 3.11 -25.64 -6.46
CA THR A 266 3.47 -24.49 -7.32
C THR A 266 4.95 -24.47 -7.72
N LEU A 267 5.83 -25.13 -6.95
CA LEU A 267 7.25 -25.25 -7.27
C LEU A 267 7.56 -26.37 -8.27
N LEU A 268 6.62 -27.29 -8.42
CA LEU A 268 6.71 -28.40 -9.39
C LEU A 268 6.16 -28.00 -10.76
N HIS A 269 5.43 -26.88 -10.84
CA HIS A 269 4.95 -26.36 -12.12
C HIS A 269 6.04 -25.68 -12.93
N PRO A 270 5.93 -25.70 -14.28
CA PRO A 270 6.86 -25.00 -15.16
C PRO A 270 6.98 -23.52 -14.77
N THR A 271 8.20 -23.06 -14.56
CA THR A 271 8.52 -21.64 -14.36
C THR A 271 9.08 -21.08 -15.66
N LEU A 272 8.98 -19.75 -15.82
CA LEU A 272 9.65 -19.07 -16.92
C LEU A 272 11.17 -19.26 -16.77
N ASP A 273 11.80 -19.87 -17.77
CA ASP A 273 13.26 -20.01 -17.82
C ASP A 273 13.89 -18.61 -17.87
N ASP A 274 14.81 -18.35 -16.94
CA ASP A 274 15.52 -17.07 -16.88
C ASP A 274 16.48 -16.84 -18.06
N LYS A 275 16.83 -17.90 -18.78
CA LYS A 275 17.73 -17.87 -19.94
C LYS A 275 17.01 -17.61 -21.28
N VAL A 276 15.68 -17.72 -21.32
CA VAL A 276 14.93 -17.48 -22.55
C VAL A 276 14.77 -15.98 -22.78
N GLU A 277 15.03 -15.56 -24.02
CA GLU A 277 14.78 -14.17 -24.44
C GLU A 277 13.29 -13.85 -24.32
N LYS A 278 12.96 -12.84 -23.51
CA LYS A 278 11.59 -12.46 -23.17
C LYS A 278 11.22 -11.18 -23.93
N LYS A 279 10.18 -11.23 -24.75
CA LYS A 279 9.58 -10.01 -25.31
C LYS A 279 8.71 -9.33 -24.25
N VAL A 280 9.28 -8.35 -23.57
CA VAL A 280 8.53 -7.54 -22.59
C VAL A 280 7.66 -6.54 -23.36
N ILE A 281 6.33 -6.67 -23.26
CA ILE A 281 5.36 -5.78 -23.90
C ILE A 281 4.91 -4.64 -22.98
N ALA A 282 4.96 -4.85 -21.65
CA ALA A 282 4.65 -3.84 -20.65
C ALA A 282 5.31 -4.18 -19.32
N LYS A 283 5.51 -3.17 -18.45
CA LYS A 283 5.93 -3.33 -17.07
C LYS A 283 4.88 -2.72 -16.17
N GLY A 284 4.53 -3.40 -15.06
CA GLY A 284 3.59 -2.92 -14.05
C GLY A 284 4.13 -3.11 -12.65
N LEU A 285 3.45 -2.53 -11.66
CA LEU A 285 3.74 -2.78 -10.26
C LEU A 285 3.23 -4.18 -9.87
N PRO A 286 4.08 -5.03 -9.24
CA PRO A 286 3.66 -6.36 -8.84
C PRO A 286 2.71 -6.28 -7.63
N ALA A 287 1.45 -6.63 -7.82
CA ALA A 287 0.47 -6.73 -6.73
C ALA A 287 0.52 -8.10 -6.02
N SER A 288 1.03 -9.13 -6.71
CA SER A 288 1.22 -10.47 -6.18
C SER A 288 2.46 -11.11 -6.80
N PRO A 289 3.27 -11.84 -6.02
CA PRO A 289 4.42 -12.56 -6.57
C PRO A 289 3.96 -13.78 -7.37
N GLY A 290 4.68 -14.09 -8.45
CA GLY A 290 4.47 -15.28 -9.27
C GLY A 290 4.42 -14.98 -10.77
N ALA A 291 4.27 -16.05 -11.56
CA ALA A 291 4.02 -15.99 -12.98
C ALA A 291 2.66 -16.64 -13.28
N ALA A 292 1.86 -16.03 -14.11
CA ALA A 292 0.58 -16.56 -14.55
C ALA A 292 0.41 -16.36 -16.06
N SER A 293 -0.30 -17.28 -16.69
CA SER A 293 -0.75 -17.13 -18.07
C SER A 293 -2.27 -17.10 -18.10
N GLY A 294 -2.84 -16.27 -18.98
CA GLY A 294 -4.30 -16.17 -19.08
C GLY A 294 -4.72 -14.95 -19.90
N LYS A 295 -6.04 -14.75 -19.97
CA LYS A 295 -6.61 -13.53 -20.55
C LYS A 295 -6.46 -12.36 -19.60
N VAL A 296 -6.15 -11.20 -20.15
CA VAL A 296 -6.08 -9.96 -19.37
C VAL A 296 -7.50 -9.51 -19.04
N VAL A 297 -7.74 -9.20 -17.76
CA VAL A 297 -8.97 -8.58 -17.28
C VAL A 297 -8.60 -7.34 -16.46
N PHE A 298 -9.46 -6.32 -16.48
CA PHE A 298 -9.15 -5.02 -15.90
C PHE A 298 -9.87 -4.77 -14.56
N THR A 299 -10.85 -5.62 -14.21
CA THR A 299 -11.58 -5.49 -12.97
C THR A 299 -11.69 -6.83 -12.23
N ALA A 300 -11.78 -6.77 -10.90
CA ALA A 300 -11.96 -7.97 -10.08
C ALA A 300 -13.30 -8.67 -10.38
N ASP A 301 -14.36 -7.89 -10.65
CA ASP A 301 -15.69 -8.41 -10.95
C ASP A 301 -15.71 -9.16 -12.29
N GLU A 302 -14.96 -8.66 -13.28
CA GLU A 302 -14.78 -9.34 -14.57
C GLU A 302 -13.99 -10.64 -14.40
N ALA A 303 -12.93 -10.63 -13.59
CA ALA A 303 -12.15 -11.82 -13.30
C ALA A 303 -13.01 -12.92 -12.66
N GLU A 304 -13.87 -12.58 -11.71
CA GLU A 304 -14.80 -13.49 -11.06
C GLU A 304 -15.82 -14.06 -12.06
N ARG A 305 -16.42 -13.20 -12.88
CA ARG A 305 -17.38 -13.63 -13.90
C ARG A 305 -16.78 -14.63 -14.89
N LEU A 306 -15.52 -14.38 -15.34
CA LEU A 306 -14.85 -15.25 -16.29
C LEU A 306 -14.34 -16.54 -15.65
N SER A 307 -13.97 -16.54 -14.37
CA SER A 307 -13.55 -17.76 -13.65
C SER A 307 -14.67 -18.78 -13.50
N ASN A 308 -15.93 -18.34 -13.50
CA ASN A 308 -17.12 -19.18 -13.40
C ASN A 308 -17.62 -19.69 -14.76
N GLN A 309 -17.00 -19.29 -15.87
CA GLN A 309 -17.32 -19.72 -17.24
C GLN A 309 -16.41 -20.86 -17.70
N LYS A 310 -16.30 -21.94 -16.92
CA LYS A 310 -15.65 -23.18 -17.36
C LYS A 310 -16.64 -24.10 -18.07
#